data_c61f2f3cdc6ddcf5c07c9b52860023db
#
_entry.id   c61f2f3cdc6ddcf5c07c9b52860023db
#
_cell.length_a   1.000
_cell.length_b   1.000
_cell.length_c   1.000
_cell.angle_alpha   90.00
_cell.angle_beta   90.00
_cell.angle_gamma   90.00
#
_symmetry.space_group_name_H-M   'P 1'
#
loop_
_entity.id
_entity.type
_entity.pdbx_description
1 polymer ?
#
loop_
_entity_poly.entity_id
_entity_poly.type
_entity_poly.pdbx_seq_one_letter_code
_entity_poly.pdbx_strand_id
1 'polypeptide(L)'
;MKYTDELDKVSYSLGLSIASNLISSGVTTINAEAFIDGLNVVFSGKMPEIMPDEANNILQDYFDKLQQAKGKEAKAEGEKFLAENKKKEGVVALPSGLQYKILTAGNGPKPKASDTVKCHYEGRLINGTVFDSSIRRNEPAEFPVSGVIAGRESHPALKISSCLF
;
A
#
# COMPACT_ATOMS: atom_id res chain seq x y z
N MET A 1 17.03 -35.29 -0.38
CA MET A 1 16.55 -34.13 -1.18
C MET A 1 16.08 -34.65 -2.52
N LYS A 2 14.96 -34.17 -3.04
CA LYS A 2 14.40 -34.57 -4.35
C LYS A 2 15.29 -34.11 -5.53
N TYR A 3 15.94 -32.98 -5.38
CA TYR A 3 16.80 -32.38 -6.40
C TYR A 3 18.25 -32.47 -5.96
N THR A 4 19.04 -33.27 -6.65
CA THR A 4 20.47 -33.56 -6.35
C THR A 4 21.39 -32.90 -7.37
N ASP A 5 20.95 -32.78 -8.61
CA ASP A 5 21.68 -32.10 -9.69
C ASP A 5 21.68 -30.59 -9.54
N GLU A 6 22.76 -29.94 -10.00
CA GLU A 6 22.91 -28.48 -9.90
C GLU A 6 21.87 -27.73 -10.73
N LEU A 7 21.61 -28.19 -11.95
CA LEU A 7 20.62 -27.59 -12.83
C LEU A 7 19.20 -27.67 -12.25
N ASP A 8 18.86 -28.82 -11.65
CA ASP A 8 17.56 -29.01 -10.98
C ASP A 8 17.38 -28.04 -9.81
N LYS A 9 18.43 -27.87 -8.99
CA LYS A 9 18.39 -26.93 -7.88
C LYS A 9 18.23 -25.48 -8.31
N VAL A 10 18.94 -25.07 -9.35
CA VAL A 10 18.83 -23.73 -9.94
C VAL A 10 17.42 -23.51 -10.51
N SER A 11 16.92 -24.47 -11.30
CA SER A 11 15.57 -24.38 -11.88
C SER A 11 14.49 -24.28 -10.83
N TYR A 12 14.56 -25.09 -9.77
CA TYR A 12 13.63 -25.03 -8.65
C TYR A 12 13.71 -23.69 -7.92
N SER A 13 14.93 -23.19 -7.68
CA SER A 13 15.14 -21.90 -7.01
C SER A 13 14.61 -20.71 -7.84
N LEU A 14 14.76 -20.75 -9.15
CA LEU A 14 14.16 -19.78 -10.07
C LEU A 14 12.63 -19.82 -9.98
N GLY A 15 12.04 -21.01 -9.95
CA GLY A 15 10.59 -21.19 -9.78
C GLY A 15 10.09 -20.55 -8.48
N LEU A 16 10.79 -20.76 -7.34
CA LEU A 16 10.44 -20.14 -6.07
C LEU A 16 10.53 -18.60 -6.12
N SER A 17 11.59 -18.08 -6.75
CA SER A 17 11.79 -16.63 -6.87
C SER A 17 10.71 -15.99 -7.72
N ILE A 18 10.39 -16.57 -8.87
CA ILE A 18 9.32 -16.08 -9.76
C ILE A 18 7.97 -16.13 -9.05
N ALA A 19 7.63 -17.24 -8.40
CA ALA A 19 6.38 -17.39 -7.67
C ALA A 19 6.24 -16.36 -6.56
N SER A 20 7.31 -16.09 -5.80
CA SER A 20 7.32 -15.06 -4.75
C SER A 20 7.08 -13.66 -5.30
N ASN A 21 7.69 -13.33 -6.45
CA ASN A 21 7.47 -12.05 -7.12
C ASN A 21 6.04 -11.91 -7.65
N LEU A 22 5.46 -12.96 -8.23
CA LEU A 22 4.08 -12.98 -8.69
C LEU A 22 3.10 -12.76 -7.54
N ILE A 23 3.29 -13.46 -6.40
CA ILE A 23 2.47 -13.30 -5.20
C ILE A 23 2.57 -11.85 -4.66
N SER A 24 3.78 -11.30 -4.61
CA SER A 24 4.01 -9.92 -4.16
C SER A 24 3.31 -8.90 -5.05
N SER A 25 3.22 -9.18 -6.36
CA SER A 25 2.48 -8.36 -7.32
C SER A 25 0.96 -8.56 -7.24
N GLY A 26 0.49 -9.57 -6.51
CA GLY A 26 -0.93 -9.89 -6.33
C GLY A 26 -1.47 -11.01 -7.22
N VAL A 27 -0.61 -11.68 -7.97
CA VAL A 27 -0.96 -12.88 -8.74
C VAL A 27 -0.88 -14.09 -7.81
N THR A 28 -2.01 -14.55 -7.32
CA THR A 28 -2.09 -15.65 -6.34
C THR A 28 -2.26 -17.03 -6.98
N THR A 29 -2.62 -17.07 -8.26
CA THR A 29 -2.89 -18.32 -8.99
C THR A 29 -2.44 -18.16 -10.43
N ILE A 30 -1.80 -19.20 -10.97
CA ILE A 30 -1.44 -19.31 -12.38
C ILE A 30 -1.81 -20.70 -12.91
N ASN A 31 -2.03 -20.81 -14.20
CA ASN A 31 -2.04 -22.10 -14.88
C ASN A 31 -0.58 -22.54 -15.08
N ALA A 32 -0.15 -23.54 -14.32
CA ALA A 32 1.25 -23.99 -14.35
C ALA A 32 1.65 -24.60 -15.69
N GLU A 33 0.74 -25.27 -16.38
CA GLU A 33 0.99 -25.88 -17.69
C GLU A 33 1.27 -24.79 -18.73
N ALA A 34 0.37 -23.83 -18.87
CA ALA A 34 0.54 -22.72 -19.80
C ALA A 34 1.79 -21.86 -19.47
N PHE A 35 2.11 -21.73 -18.18
CA PHE A 35 3.32 -21.01 -17.76
C PHE A 35 4.59 -21.73 -18.20
N ILE A 36 4.64 -23.06 -18.04
CA ILE A 36 5.76 -23.89 -18.48
C ILE A 36 5.88 -23.88 -20.00
N ASP A 37 4.77 -23.92 -20.73
CA ASP A 37 4.76 -23.85 -22.20
C ASP A 37 5.36 -22.53 -22.68
N GLY A 38 4.99 -21.41 -22.05
CA GLY A 38 5.58 -20.11 -22.36
C GLY A 38 7.10 -20.09 -22.15
N LEU A 39 7.59 -20.67 -21.05
CA LEU A 39 9.03 -20.81 -20.80
C LEU A 39 9.71 -21.66 -21.90
N ASN A 40 9.12 -22.81 -22.24
CA ASN A 40 9.67 -23.71 -23.25
C ASN A 40 9.74 -23.08 -24.63
N VAL A 41 8.77 -22.28 -25.02
CA VAL A 41 8.76 -21.53 -26.28
C VAL A 41 9.95 -20.57 -26.35
N VAL A 42 10.17 -19.80 -25.28
CA VAL A 42 11.28 -18.84 -25.21
C VAL A 42 12.64 -19.55 -25.23
N PHE A 43 12.83 -20.58 -24.41
CA PHE A 43 14.11 -21.29 -24.34
C PHE A 43 14.43 -22.10 -25.61
N SER A 44 13.41 -22.57 -26.34
CA SER A 44 13.60 -23.29 -27.60
C SER A 44 13.74 -22.39 -28.84
N GLY A 45 13.57 -21.07 -28.69
CA GLY A 45 13.58 -20.12 -29.80
C GLY A 45 12.45 -20.32 -30.80
N LYS A 46 11.37 -21.00 -30.40
CA LYS A 46 10.18 -21.18 -31.23
C LYS A 46 9.33 -19.91 -31.29
N MET A 47 8.55 -19.80 -32.36
CA MET A 47 7.61 -18.71 -32.50
C MET A 47 6.46 -18.89 -31.48
N PRO A 48 6.15 -17.89 -30.67
CA PRO A 48 5.07 -18.00 -29.70
C PRO A 48 3.69 -17.93 -30.35
N GLU A 49 2.70 -18.56 -29.75
CA GLU A 49 1.29 -18.47 -30.20
C GLU A 49 0.72 -17.06 -29.94
N ILE A 50 1.12 -16.45 -28.83
CA ILE A 50 0.78 -15.07 -28.48
C ILE A 50 2.01 -14.21 -28.70
N MET A 51 1.88 -13.23 -29.60
CA MET A 51 3.01 -12.35 -29.93
C MET A 51 3.38 -11.45 -28.74
N PRO A 52 4.64 -11.02 -28.60
CA PRO A 52 5.10 -10.26 -27.46
C PRO A 52 4.28 -9.00 -27.15
N ASP A 53 3.85 -8.27 -28.17
CA ASP A 53 3.03 -7.06 -27.98
C ASP A 53 1.63 -7.40 -27.43
N GLU A 54 1.03 -8.48 -27.93
CA GLU A 54 -0.25 -8.98 -27.41
C GLU A 54 -0.10 -9.50 -25.99
N ALA A 55 0.96 -10.25 -25.68
CA ALA A 55 1.25 -10.70 -24.33
C ALA A 55 1.40 -9.54 -23.34
N ASN A 56 2.10 -8.47 -23.72
CA ASN A 56 2.23 -7.27 -22.91
C ASN A 56 0.88 -6.60 -22.63
N ASN A 57 0.01 -6.49 -23.65
CA ASN A 57 -1.31 -5.91 -23.48
C ASN A 57 -2.18 -6.76 -22.53
N ILE A 58 -2.16 -8.09 -22.69
CA ILE A 58 -2.88 -9.02 -21.79
C ILE A 58 -2.42 -8.87 -20.35
N LEU A 59 -1.10 -8.79 -20.13
CA LEU A 59 -0.54 -8.61 -18.79
C LEU A 59 -0.90 -7.25 -18.20
N GLN A 60 -0.82 -6.18 -18.97
CA GLN A 60 -1.20 -4.85 -18.52
C GLN A 60 -2.67 -4.79 -18.10
N ASP A 61 -3.58 -5.27 -18.94
CA ASP A 61 -5.00 -5.33 -18.63
C ASP A 61 -5.31 -6.16 -17.37
N TYR A 62 -4.58 -7.26 -17.19
CA TYR A 62 -4.71 -8.10 -16.01
C TYR A 62 -4.25 -7.36 -14.73
N PHE A 63 -3.09 -6.72 -14.77
CA PHE A 63 -2.57 -5.98 -13.62
C PHE A 63 -3.41 -4.75 -13.30
N ASP A 64 -3.94 -4.05 -14.30
CA ASP A 64 -4.85 -2.93 -14.09
C ASP A 64 -6.14 -3.37 -13.38
N LYS A 65 -6.71 -4.51 -13.78
CA LYS A 65 -7.87 -5.10 -13.10
C LYS A 65 -7.55 -5.50 -11.67
N LEU A 66 -6.37 -6.08 -11.41
CA LEU A 66 -5.92 -6.41 -10.06
C LEU A 66 -5.78 -5.16 -9.18
N GLN A 67 -5.18 -4.10 -9.71
CA GLN A 67 -5.03 -2.84 -9.01
C GLN A 67 -6.38 -2.19 -8.69
N GLN A 68 -7.29 -2.18 -9.66
CA GLN A 68 -8.64 -1.67 -9.45
C GLN A 68 -9.42 -2.48 -8.40
N ALA A 69 -9.29 -3.80 -8.39
CA ALA A 69 -9.92 -4.66 -7.38
C ALA A 69 -9.38 -4.35 -5.98
N LYS A 70 -8.06 -4.30 -5.82
CA LYS A 70 -7.40 -3.91 -4.56
C LYS A 70 -7.80 -2.50 -4.11
N GLY A 71 -7.87 -1.54 -5.03
CA GLY A 71 -8.31 -0.18 -4.74
C GLY A 71 -9.76 -0.12 -4.25
N LYS A 72 -10.67 -0.88 -4.86
CA LYS A 72 -12.08 -0.98 -4.43
C LYS A 72 -12.20 -1.61 -3.05
N GLU A 73 -11.45 -2.68 -2.78
CA GLU A 73 -11.44 -3.36 -1.48
C GLU A 73 -10.89 -2.43 -0.37
N ALA A 74 -9.75 -1.79 -0.61
CA ALA A 74 -9.16 -0.84 0.32
C ALA A 74 -10.08 0.36 0.59
N LYS A 75 -10.78 0.85 -0.44
CA LYS A 75 -11.78 1.92 -0.30
C LYS A 75 -12.96 1.48 0.56
N ALA A 76 -13.52 0.30 0.30
CA ALA A 76 -14.63 -0.25 1.07
C ALA A 76 -14.24 -0.49 2.54
N GLU A 77 -13.04 -1.01 2.79
CA GLU A 77 -12.49 -1.17 4.14
C GLU A 77 -12.30 0.19 4.83
N GLY A 78 -11.79 1.20 4.11
CA GLY A 78 -11.66 2.56 4.59
C GLY A 78 -12.99 3.20 4.96
N GLU A 79 -14.00 3.08 4.12
CA GLU A 79 -15.36 3.58 4.37
C GLU A 79 -16.00 2.91 5.58
N LYS A 80 -15.87 1.60 5.71
CA LYS A 80 -16.32 0.83 6.88
C LYS A 80 -15.63 1.31 8.16
N PHE A 81 -14.30 1.45 8.12
CA PHE A 81 -13.54 1.96 9.25
C PHE A 81 -14.00 3.36 9.67
N LEU A 82 -14.20 4.29 8.73
CA LEU A 82 -14.67 5.64 9.00
C LEU A 82 -16.08 5.63 9.60
N ALA A 83 -16.98 4.79 9.08
CA ALA A 83 -18.33 4.65 9.60
C ALA A 83 -18.36 4.14 11.04
N GLU A 84 -17.49 3.18 11.37
CA GLU A 84 -17.35 2.65 12.73
C GLU A 84 -16.65 3.65 13.65
N ASN A 85 -15.59 4.31 13.15
CA ASN A 85 -14.81 5.25 13.95
C ASN A 85 -15.62 6.50 14.34
N LYS A 86 -16.50 6.96 13.46
CA LYS A 86 -17.43 8.08 13.74
C LYS A 86 -18.32 7.85 14.95
N LYS A 87 -18.61 6.59 15.28
CA LYS A 87 -19.46 6.21 16.43
C LYS A 87 -18.71 6.21 17.77
N LYS A 88 -17.38 6.31 17.73
CA LYS A 88 -16.56 6.26 18.94
C LYS A 88 -16.62 7.58 19.69
N GLU A 89 -16.64 7.50 21.00
CA GLU A 89 -16.67 8.65 21.89
C GLU A 89 -15.49 9.62 21.65
N GLY A 90 -15.79 10.90 21.55
CA GLY A 90 -14.81 11.98 21.36
C GLY A 90 -14.31 12.10 19.91
N VAL A 91 -14.84 11.34 18.95
CA VAL A 91 -14.51 11.50 17.53
C VAL A 91 -15.37 12.58 16.90
N VAL A 92 -14.74 13.55 16.28
CA VAL A 92 -15.37 14.63 15.51
C VAL A 92 -15.18 14.36 14.03
N ALA A 93 -16.27 14.36 13.26
CA ALA A 93 -16.22 14.22 11.80
C ALA A 93 -16.48 15.57 11.13
N LEU A 94 -15.59 16.00 10.25
CA LEU A 94 -15.72 17.23 9.46
C LEU A 94 -16.49 16.96 8.14
N PRO A 95 -17.08 18.00 7.51
CA PRO A 95 -17.76 17.87 6.23
C PRO A 95 -16.88 17.29 5.11
N SER A 96 -15.57 17.47 5.22
CA SER A 96 -14.57 16.91 4.30
C SER A 96 -14.34 15.40 4.46
N GLY A 97 -15.03 14.74 5.41
CA GLY A 97 -14.81 13.32 5.73
C GLY A 97 -13.66 13.05 6.69
N LEU A 98 -12.85 14.07 7.04
CA LEU A 98 -11.82 13.92 8.06
C LEU A 98 -12.45 13.66 9.42
N GLN A 99 -11.90 12.71 10.15
CA GLN A 99 -12.25 12.44 11.53
C GLN A 99 -11.03 12.65 12.42
N TYR A 100 -11.23 13.29 13.55
CA TYR A 100 -10.19 13.49 14.54
C TYR A 100 -10.72 13.28 15.95
N LYS A 101 -9.83 12.97 16.87
CA LYS A 101 -10.10 12.91 18.30
C LYS A 101 -9.01 13.65 19.05
N ILE A 102 -9.39 14.56 19.93
CA ILE A 102 -8.46 15.23 20.82
C ILE A 102 -8.15 14.28 21.96
N LEU A 103 -6.89 13.86 22.08
CA LEU A 103 -6.44 12.98 23.16
C LEU A 103 -6.13 13.80 24.43
N THR A 104 -5.46 14.95 24.27
CA THR A 104 -5.13 15.87 25.35
C THR A 104 -5.34 17.28 24.84
N ALA A 105 -6.12 18.08 25.56
CA ALA A 105 -6.31 19.47 25.22
C ALA A 105 -5.08 20.30 25.61
N GLY A 106 -4.55 21.07 24.68
CA GLY A 106 -3.46 22.02 24.93
C GLY A 106 -3.99 23.38 25.37
N ASN A 107 -3.18 24.10 26.14
CA ASN A 107 -3.45 25.48 26.61
C ASN A 107 -2.58 26.53 25.89
N GLY A 108 -1.78 26.11 24.90
CA GLY A 108 -0.89 26.98 24.13
C GLY A 108 -1.62 27.84 23.09
N PRO A 109 -0.93 28.80 22.49
CA PRO A 109 -1.47 29.62 21.41
C PRO A 109 -1.76 28.75 20.20
N LYS A 110 -2.89 29.01 19.51
CA LYS A 110 -3.23 28.30 18.29
C LYS A 110 -2.40 28.83 17.13
N PRO A 111 -1.72 27.97 16.35
CA PRO A 111 -0.95 28.39 15.20
C PRO A 111 -1.87 28.95 14.10
N LYS A 112 -1.37 29.93 13.36
CA LYS A 112 -2.01 30.49 12.17
C LYS A 112 -1.68 29.63 10.95
N ALA A 113 -2.45 29.75 9.87
CA ALA A 113 -2.21 29.02 8.64
C ALA A 113 -0.84 29.28 7.99
N SER A 114 -0.23 30.45 8.28
CA SER A 114 1.09 30.84 7.80
C SER A 114 2.25 30.33 8.66
N ASP A 115 1.94 29.77 9.81
CA ASP A 115 2.97 29.39 10.77
C ASP A 115 3.57 28.02 10.44
N THR A 116 4.80 27.80 10.86
CA THR A 116 5.45 26.49 10.84
C THR A 116 5.33 25.86 12.22
N VAL A 117 4.89 24.62 12.25
CA VAL A 117 4.77 23.85 13.49
C VAL A 117 5.81 22.74 13.53
N LYS A 118 6.31 22.50 14.74
CA LYS A 118 7.23 21.41 15.05
C LYS A 118 6.49 20.38 15.90
N CYS A 119 6.34 19.16 15.38
CA CYS A 119 5.59 18.15 16.11
C CYS A 119 6.12 16.74 15.89
N HIS A 120 5.80 15.86 16.83
CA HIS A 120 5.93 14.43 16.65
C HIS A 120 4.65 13.88 16.05
N TYR A 121 4.80 12.95 15.09
CA TYR A 121 3.69 12.23 14.49
C TYR A 121 4.02 10.75 14.33
N GLU A 122 2.97 9.96 14.22
CA GLU A 122 3.06 8.57 13.82
C GLU A 122 1.91 8.25 12.86
N GLY A 123 2.26 7.81 11.64
CA GLY A 123 1.32 7.38 10.63
C GLY A 123 1.12 5.87 10.68
N ARG A 124 -0.17 5.44 10.76
CA ARG A 124 -0.56 4.03 10.77
C ARG A 124 -1.58 3.75 9.69
N LEU A 125 -1.48 2.57 9.08
CA LEU A 125 -2.55 2.02 8.26
C LEU A 125 -3.70 1.54 9.15
N ILE A 126 -4.86 1.25 8.55
CA ILE A 126 -6.04 0.75 9.26
C ILE A 126 -5.72 -0.55 10.03
N ASN A 127 -4.92 -1.43 9.46
CA ASN A 127 -4.47 -2.68 10.06
C ASN A 127 -3.45 -2.48 11.23
N GLY A 128 -3.12 -1.23 11.57
CA GLY A 128 -2.19 -0.89 12.65
C GLY A 128 -0.72 -0.82 12.26
N THR A 129 -0.37 -1.16 11.02
CA THR A 129 1.02 -1.08 10.55
C THR A 129 1.50 0.36 10.54
N VAL A 130 2.59 0.65 11.23
CA VAL A 130 3.23 1.97 11.23
C VAL A 130 4.07 2.10 9.97
N PHE A 131 3.73 3.04 9.10
CA PHE A 131 4.47 3.31 7.86
C PHE A 131 5.44 4.48 8.00
N ASP A 132 5.18 5.41 8.94
CA ASP A 132 6.09 6.51 9.24
C ASP A 132 5.92 6.98 10.69
N SER A 133 7.02 7.35 11.36
CA SER A 133 7.01 7.80 12.75
C SER A 133 8.22 8.68 13.05
N SER A 134 7.97 9.94 13.32
CA SER A 134 8.98 10.87 13.82
C SER A 134 9.45 10.52 15.24
N ILE A 135 8.59 9.82 16.01
CA ILE A 135 8.92 9.35 17.36
C ILE A 135 9.99 8.26 17.27
N ARG A 136 9.87 7.32 16.34
CA ARG A 136 10.87 6.26 16.12
C ARG A 136 12.22 6.81 15.65
N ARG A 137 12.19 7.87 14.86
CA ARG A 137 13.41 8.56 14.43
C ARG A 137 14.00 9.47 15.52
N ASN A 138 13.26 9.70 16.62
CA ASN A 138 13.61 10.66 17.67
C ASN A 138 13.89 12.07 17.13
N GLU A 139 13.22 12.45 16.05
CA GLU A 139 13.38 13.71 15.34
C GLU A 139 11.99 14.31 15.02
N PRO A 140 11.59 15.42 15.70
CA PRO A 140 10.34 16.09 15.38
C PRO A 140 10.35 16.63 13.95
N ALA A 141 9.22 16.53 13.27
CA ALA A 141 9.07 17.08 11.94
C ALA A 141 8.60 18.54 12.00
N GLU A 142 9.12 19.35 11.12
CA GLU A 142 8.71 20.74 10.94
C GLU A 142 8.00 20.90 9.60
N PHE A 143 6.81 21.49 9.62
CA PHE A 143 6.05 21.76 8.40
C PHE A 143 5.10 22.95 8.55
N PRO A 144 4.81 23.68 7.47
CA PRO A 144 3.84 24.75 7.50
C PRO A 144 2.42 24.19 7.75
N VAL A 145 1.65 24.88 8.58
CA VAL A 145 0.26 24.46 8.91
C VAL A 145 -0.59 24.27 7.65
N SER A 146 -0.41 25.12 6.64
CA SER A 146 -1.10 25.01 5.35
C SER A 146 -0.70 23.80 4.52
N GLY A 147 0.50 23.22 4.74
CA GLY A 147 1.00 22.08 3.99
C GLY A 147 0.47 20.72 4.46
N VAL A 148 -0.08 20.67 5.68
CA VAL A 148 -0.56 19.40 6.28
C VAL A 148 -1.92 18.99 5.75
N ILE A 149 -2.70 19.92 5.24
CA ILE A 149 -4.11 19.70 4.87
C ILE A 149 -4.25 19.20 3.42
N ALA A 150 -3.29 19.48 2.54
CA ALA A 150 -3.36 19.15 1.11
C ALA A 150 -3.10 17.66 0.78
N GLY A 151 -2.48 16.88 1.66
CA GLY A 151 -2.20 15.47 1.45
C GLY A 151 -3.38 14.51 1.63
N ARG A 152 -4.60 15.02 1.70
CA ARG A 152 -5.81 14.29 2.13
C ARG A 152 -6.55 13.55 1.03
N GLU A 153 -6.29 13.86 -0.22
CA GLU A 153 -7.13 13.33 -1.32
C GLU A 153 -6.77 11.92 -1.76
N SER A 154 -5.62 11.38 -1.38
CA SER A 154 -5.12 10.14 -1.94
C SER A 154 -5.16 8.90 -1.03
N HIS A 155 -5.42 9.04 0.29
CA HIS A 155 -5.44 7.85 1.18
C HIS A 155 -6.51 7.96 2.27
N PRO A 156 -7.65 7.26 2.14
CA PRO A 156 -8.75 7.30 3.12
C PRO A 156 -8.43 6.64 4.48
N ALA A 157 -7.23 6.12 4.66
CA ALA A 157 -6.88 5.25 5.79
C ALA A 157 -5.74 5.76 6.68
N LEU A 158 -5.47 7.08 6.70
CA LEU A 158 -4.37 7.62 7.49
C LEU A 158 -4.82 7.97 8.91
N LYS A 159 -4.20 7.34 9.91
CA LYS A 159 -4.34 7.67 11.31
C LYS A 159 -3.09 8.42 11.77
N ILE A 160 -3.21 9.73 12.01
CA ILE A 160 -2.13 10.53 12.60
C ILE A 160 -2.40 10.61 14.11
N SER A 161 -1.50 10.10 14.91
CA SER A 161 -1.58 10.09 16.36
C SER A 161 -0.56 11.08 16.92
N SER A 162 -1.07 12.13 17.57
CA SER A 162 -0.42 13.18 18.34
C SER A 162 0.45 14.21 17.58
N CYS A 163 -0.08 15.44 17.46
CA CYS A 163 0.74 16.65 17.46
C CYS A 163 0.82 17.15 18.91
N LEU A 164 2.00 17.28 19.47
CA LEU A 164 2.29 18.10 20.64
C LEU A 164 2.79 19.45 20.11
N PHE A 165 2.04 20.50 20.40
CA PHE A 165 2.46 21.88 20.14
C PHE A 165 3.41 22.34 21.22
#